data_04b9c89a2b29a80e54c2344868cd93a0
#
_entry.id   04b9c89a2b29a80e54c2344868cd93a0
#
_cell.length_a   1.000
_cell.length_b   1.000
_cell.length_c   1.000
_cell.angle_alpha   90.00
_cell.angle_beta   90.00
_cell.angle_gamma   90.00
#
_symmetry.space_group_name_H-M   'P 1'
#
loop_
_entity.id
_entity.type
_entity.pdbx_description
1 polymer ?
#
loop_
_entity_poly.entity_id
_entity_poly.type
_entity_poly.pdbx_seq_one_letter_code
_entity_poly.pdbx_strand_id
1 'polypeptide(L)'
;IGERSNEEIAIDIGKIALREFGRQEGEVQFLKRAPLKRQELWRKQGVAPRGIDREVVEIMHRTHMGVDQEYHSLLRQAVRTALSDGWGGSMIATELQDVLFGTPAPVLGRINLGVLKESEVNLIIHGHEPQLAEMLAVVTQEPEMIEYAKSKGAEGVNLAGMCCTANEILMRHGIPLAGNFLQQELAIVTGALDAIIVDVQCIMQGLADVAQCYHTRVITTDARAHIEGAAHVEFDEHNAPEIARKIVRMAID
;
A
#
# COMPACT_ATOMS: atom_id res chain seq x y z
N ILE A 1 0.16 34.71 4.44
CA ILE A 1 0.12 33.30 4.81
C ILE A 1 1.58 32.87 4.67
N GLY A 2 2.25 32.60 5.82
CA GLY A 2 3.65 32.15 5.81
C GLY A 2 3.77 30.80 5.10
N GLU A 3 4.92 30.53 4.50
CA GLU A 3 5.23 29.22 3.94
C GLU A 3 5.26 28.21 5.08
N ARG A 4 4.45 27.16 4.98
CA ARG A 4 4.40 26.05 5.93
C ARG A 4 5.27 24.91 5.39
N SER A 5 5.96 24.21 6.29
CA SER A 5 6.70 23.01 5.88
C SER A 5 5.75 21.85 5.57
N ASN A 6 6.24 20.86 4.82
CA ASN A 6 5.46 19.66 4.52
C ASN A 6 5.08 18.90 5.80
N GLU A 7 5.98 18.87 6.79
CA GLU A 7 5.74 18.23 8.09
C GLU A 7 4.59 18.92 8.86
N GLU A 8 4.55 20.25 8.86
CA GLU A 8 3.46 21.00 9.48
C GLU A 8 2.12 20.73 8.80
N ILE A 9 2.13 20.63 7.47
CA ILE A 9 0.92 20.28 6.68
C ILE A 9 0.50 18.85 6.96
N ALA A 10 1.44 17.91 6.99
CA ALA A 10 1.17 16.50 7.29
C ALA A 10 0.57 16.31 8.68
N ILE A 11 1.09 16.99 9.70
CA ILE A 11 0.55 16.99 11.07
C ILE A 11 -0.91 17.48 11.09
N ASP A 12 -1.22 18.53 10.34
CA ASP A 12 -2.60 19.04 10.30
C ASP A 12 -3.54 18.10 9.55
N ILE A 13 -3.09 17.46 8.47
CA ILE A 13 -3.85 16.41 7.79
C ILE A 13 -4.11 15.24 8.74
N GLY A 14 -3.10 14.81 9.50
CA GLY A 14 -3.24 13.77 10.53
C GLY A 14 -4.30 14.10 11.57
N LYS A 15 -4.33 15.34 12.06
CA LYS A 15 -5.36 15.83 12.99
C LYS A 15 -6.77 15.84 12.36
N ILE A 16 -6.86 16.18 11.07
CA ILE A 16 -8.13 16.11 10.32
C ILE A 16 -8.56 14.66 10.18
N ALA A 17 -7.64 13.77 9.82
CA ALA A 17 -7.88 12.34 9.70
C ALA A 17 -8.49 11.76 10.98
N LEU A 18 -7.85 11.95 12.13
CA LEU A 18 -8.37 11.48 13.43
C LEU A 18 -9.79 11.98 13.71
N ARG A 19 -10.11 13.20 13.34
CA ARG A 19 -11.47 13.75 13.51
C ARG A 19 -12.47 13.14 12.53
N GLU A 20 -12.08 12.84 11.31
CA GLU A 20 -12.97 12.25 10.31
C GLU A 20 -13.23 10.76 10.60
N PHE A 21 -12.22 10.02 11.07
CA PHE A 21 -12.40 8.63 11.51
C PHE A 21 -13.36 8.55 12.69
N GLY A 22 -13.11 9.30 13.76
CA GLY A 22 -13.93 9.29 14.98
C GLY A 22 -15.20 10.13 14.93
N ARG A 23 -15.58 10.70 13.79
CA ARG A 23 -16.76 11.58 13.67
C ARG A 23 -18.06 10.86 13.99
N GLN A 24 -18.86 11.42 14.88
CA GLN A 24 -20.15 10.86 15.27
C GLN A 24 -21.34 11.56 14.62
N GLU A 25 -21.19 12.81 14.21
CA GLU A 25 -22.28 13.65 13.66
C GLU A 25 -21.84 14.36 12.37
N GLY A 26 -22.81 14.70 11.55
CA GLY A 26 -22.61 15.39 10.27
C GLY A 26 -22.18 14.46 9.15
N GLU A 27 -21.47 15.00 8.17
CA GLU A 27 -20.95 14.28 7.01
C GLU A 27 -19.42 14.34 7.02
N VAL A 28 -18.77 13.32 6.46
CA VAL A 28 -17.32 13.32 6.21
C VAL A 28 -16.93 14.55 5.38
N GLN A 29 -15.95 15.33 5.84
CA GLN A 29 -15.61 16.60 5.19
C GLN A 29 -15.02 16.41 3.79
N PHE A 30 -14.29 15.36 3.56
CA PHE A 30 -13.72 15.03 2.25
C PHE A 30 -14.79 14.78 1.18
N LEU A 31 -16.04 14.51 1.58
CA LEU A 31 -17.17 14.41 0.66
C LEU A 31 -17.34 15.69 -0.17
N LYS A 32 -16.96 16.85 0.37
CA LYS A 32 -17.00 18.15 -0.33
C LYS A 32 -16.04 18.24 -1.51
N ARG A 33 -15.08 17.34 -1.62
CA ARG A 33 -14.17 17.23 -2.78
C ARG A 33 -14.85 16.58 -3.99
N ALA A 34 -15.95 15.86 -3.79
CA ALA A 34 -16.70 15.25 -4.86
C ALA A 34 -17.44 16.31 -5.70
N PRO A 35 -17.70 16.05 -7.00
CA PRO A 35 -18.52 16.94 -7.83
C PRO A 35 -19.90 17.20 -7.21
N LEU A 36 -20.39 18.44 -7.27
CA LEU A 36 -21.65 18.85 -6.61
C LEU A 36 -22.83 17.93 -6.94
N LYS A 37 -22.99 17.54 -8.21
CA LYS A 37 -24.06 16.61 -8.62
C LYS A 37 -23.99 15.26 -7.92
N ARG A 38 -22.76 14.78 -7.58
CA ARG A 38 -22.58 13.54 -6.81
C ARG A 38 -22.96 13.73 -5.34
N GLN A 39 -22.54 14.84 -4.74
CA GLN A 39 -22.90 15.17 -3.36
C GLN A 39 -24.43 15.27 -3.20
N GLU A 40 -25.12 15.95 -4.11
CA GLU A 40 -26.58 16.08 -4.13
C GLU A 40 -27.27 14.71 -4.27
N LEU A 41 -26.79 13.88 -5.19
CA LEU A 41 -27.30 12.53 -5.41
C LEU A 41 -27.16 11.68 -4.13
N TRP A 42 -25.98 11.67 -3.52
CA TRP A 42 -25.71 10.88 -2.31
C TRP A 42 -26.57 11.30 -1.12
N ARG A 43 -26.77 12.62 -0.94
CA ARG A 43 -27.69 13.14 0.08
C ARG A 43 -29.14 12.75 -0.20
N LYS A 44 -29.58 12.91 -1.46
CA LYS A 44 -30.93 12.51 -1.87
C LYS A 44 -31.21 11.02 -1.64
N GLN A 45 -30.21 10.17 -1.87
CA GLN A 45 -30.33 8.72 -1.66
C GLN A 45 -30.08 8.30 -0.20
N GLY A 46 -29.70 9.21 0.68
CA GLY A 46 -29.40 8.91 2.08
C GLY A 46 -28.13 8.08 2.26
N VAL A 47 -27.17 8.17 1.31
CA VAL A 47 -25.90 7.41 1.34
C VAL A 47 -24.68 8.30 1.58
N ALA A 48 -24.84 9.58 1.88
CA ALA A 48 -23.73 10.43 2.31
C ALA A 48 -23.14 9.90 3.63
N PRO A 49 -21.83 9.60 3.70
CA PRO A 49 -21.23 9.03 4.90
C PRO A 49 -21.10 10.06 6.02
N ARG A 50 -21.31 9.59 7.25
CA ARG A 50 -21.33 10.41 8.46
C ARG A 50 -19.99 10.43 9.20
N GLY A 51 -19.23 9.35 9.09
CA GLY A 51 -17.92 9.18 9.68
C GLY A 51 -17.31 7.88 9.17
N ILE A 52 -15.98 7.75 9.16
CA ILE A 52 -15.31 6.59 8.57
C ILE A 52 -15.58 5.36 9.43
N ASP A 53 -15.15 5.36 10.69
CA ASP A 53 -15.32 4.22 11.60
C ASP A 53 -16.80 3.90 11.84
N ARG A 54 -17.63 4.92 11.91
CA ARG A 54 -19.07 4.74 12.12
C ARG A 54 -19.71 3.89 11.02
N GLU A 55 -19.42 4.16 9.75
CA GLU A 55 -20.04 3.42 8.65
C GLU A 55 -19.50 1.98 8.60
N VAL A 56 -18.23 1.78 8.91
CA VAL A 56 -17.62 0.44 8.98
C VAL A 56 -18.24 -0.39 10.10
N VAL A 57 -18.37 0.19 11.31
CA VAL A 57 -18.99 -0.50 12.45
C VAL A 57 -20.47 -0.81 12.19
N GLU A 58 -21.20 0.13 11.59
CA GLU A 58 -22.62 -0.10 11.27
C GLU A 58 -22.81 -1.22 10.25
N ILE A 59 -22.00 -1.31 9.17
CA ILE A 59 -22.16 -2.40 8.22
C ILE A 59 -21.81 -3.76 8.84
N MET A 60 -20.77 -3.80 9.67
CA MET A 60 -20.39 -5.02 10.38
C MET A 60 -21.52 -5.48 11.33
N HIS A 61 -22.14 -4.56 12.04
CA HIS A 61 -23.25 -4.89 12.94
C HIS A 61 -24.51 -5.32 12.18
N ARG A 62 -24.91 -4.57 11.16
CA ARG A 62 -26.13 -4.84 10.38
C ARG A 62 -26.11 -6.16 9.65
N THR A 63 -24.93 -6.64 9.24
CA THR A 63 -24.77 -7.92 8.54
C THR A 63 -24.76 -9.13 9.47
N HIS A 64 -24.81 -8.94 10.79
CA HIS A 64 -25.03 -10.03 11.73
C HIS A 64 -26.43 -10.63 11.58
N MET A 65 -26.54 -11.94 11.81
CA MET A 65 -27.78 -12.67 11.70
C MET A 65 -28.87 -12.05 12.56
N GLY A 66 -30.00 -11.72 11.95
CA GLY A 66 -31.20 -11.20 12.64
C GLY A 66 -31.17 -9.72 12.98
N VAL A 67 -30.09 -8.97 12.65
CA VAL A 67 -30.01 -7.54 12.96
C VAL A 67 -30.72 -6.68 11.93
N ASP A 68 -30.42 -6.84 10.65
CA ASP A 68 -31.06 -6.13 9.55
C ASP A 68 -31.33 -7.09 8.40
N GLN A 69 -32.60 -7.29 8.09
CA GLN A 69 -33.06 -8.24 7.06
C GLN A 69 -33.63 -7.52 5.84
N GLU A 70 -33.65 -6.19 5.86
CA GLU A 70 -34.17 -5.39 4.76
C GLU A 70 -33.03 -5.05 3.79
N TYR A 71 -33.07 -5.65 2.60
CA TYR A 71 -31.95 -5.57 1.65
C TYR A 71 -31.66 -4.15 1.14
N HIS A 72 -32.67 -3.27 1.01
CA HIS A 72 -32.40 -1.87 0.63
C HIS A 72 -31.66 -1.12 1.75
N SER A 73 -31.96 -1.43 3.01
CA SER A 73 -31.24 -0.89 4.15
C SER A 73 -29.77 -1.31 4.12
N LEU A 74 -29.51 -2.60 3.90
CA LEU A 74 -28.16 -3.14 3.80
C LEU A 74 -27.40 -2.57 2.60
N LEU A 75 -28.04 -2.45 1.43
CA LEU A 75 -27.41 -1.86 0.23
C LEU A 75 -27.06 -0.38 0.45
N ARG A 76 -27.97 0.40 1.06
CA ARG A 76 -27.66 1.81 1.38
C ARG A 76 -26.51 1.92 2.36
N GLN A 77 -26.45 1.06 3.36
CA GLN A 77 -25.33 1.05 4.31
C GLN A 77 -24.03 0.65 3.62
N ALA A 78 -24.04 -0.37 2.75
CA ALA A 78 -22.88 -0.79 1.98
C ALA A 78 -22.33 0.34 1.09
N VAL A 79 -23.21 1.06 0.38
CA VAL A 79 -22.82 2.23 -0.42
C VAL A 79 -22.24 3.34 0.45
N ARG A 80 -22.84 3.59 1.61
CA ARG A 80 -22.35 4.60 2.56
C ARG A 80 -20.98 4.23 3.10
N THR A 81 -20.75 2.96 3.41
CA THR A 81 -19.43 2.44 3.85
C THR A 81 -18.40 2.57 2.74
N ALA A 82 -18.73 2.18 1.51
CA ALA A 82 -17.83 2.31 0.37
C ALA A 82 -17.45 3.77 0.07
N LEU A 83 -18.41 4.71 0.19
CA LEU A 83 -18.13 6.14 0.06
C LEU A 83 -17.29 6.68 1.22
N SER A 84 -17.50 6.16 2.41
CA SER A 84 -16.70 6.51 3.59
C SER A 84 -15.25 6.11 3.42
N ASP A 85 -14.99 4.91 2.91
CA ASP A 85 -13.66 4.42 2.59
C ASP A 85 -13.03 5.25 1.46
N GLY A 86 -13.68 5.37 0.31
CA GLY A 86 -13.13 6.04 -0.86
C GLY A 86 -12.97 7.56 -0.70
N TRP A 87 -14.02 8.26 -0.24
CA TRP A 87 -14.04 9.73 -0.08
C TRP A 87 -13.64 10.22 1.32
N GLY A 88 -13.33 9.32 2.21
CA GLY A 88 -12.80 9.60 3.53
C GLY A 88 -11.40 9.03 3.67
N GLY A 89 -11.30 7.73 3.95
CA GLY A 89 -10.02 7.07 4.24
C GLY A 89 -8.99 7.19 3.13
N SER A 90 -9.33 6.78 1.90
CA SER A 90 -8.39 6.80 0.78
C SER A 90 -7.97 8.22 0.37
N MET A 91 -8.90 9.19 0.38
CA MET A 91 -8.55 10.59 0.08
C MET A 91 -7.62 11.20 1.13
N ILE A 92 -7.84 10.91 2.41
CA ILE A 92 -6.96 11.37 3.50
C ILE A 92 -5.56 10.74 3.34
N ALA A 93 -5.50 9.44 3.08
CA ALA A 93 -4.23 8.73 2.86
C ALA A 93 -3.46 9.31 1.67
N THR A 94 -4.15 9.54 0.55
CA THR A 94 -3.55 10.14 -0.66
C THR A 94 -3.02 11.54 -0.39
N GLU A 95 -3.80 12.42 0.24
CA GLU A 95 -3.36 13.80 0.56
C GLU A 95 -2.13 13.78 1.48
N LEU A 96 -2.08 12.87 2.45
CA LEU A 96 -0.95 12.74 3.35
C LEU A 96 0.32 12.28 2.62
N GLN A 97 0.20 11.24 1.78
CA GLN A 97 1.30 10.72 0.98
C GLN A 97 1.83 11.75 -0.02
N ASP A 98 0.93 12.49 -0.69
CA ASP A 98 1.32 13.55 -1.63
C ASP A 98 2.12 14.66 -0.94
N VAL A 99 1.79 15.00 0.30
CA VAL A 99 2.52 15.99 1.08
C VAL A 99 3.89 15.48 1.50
N LEU A 100 3.99 14.21 1.94
CA LEU A 100 5.23 13.65 2.46
C LEU A 100 6.21 13.22 1.35
N PHE A 101 5.70 12.60 0.29
CA PHE A 101 6.52 11.94 -0.74
C PHE A 101 6.43 12.61 -2.11
N GLY A 102 5.61 13.64 -2.25
CA GLY A 102 5.36 14.34 -3.51
C GLY A 102 4.15 13.81 -4.26
N THR A 103 3.49 14.70 -4.98
CA THR A 103 2.32 14.37 -5.81
C THR A 103 2.76 13.54 -7.02
N PRO A 104 2.23 12.32 -7.20
CA PRO A 104 2.59 11.48 -8.34
C PRO A 104 2.06 12.07 -9.65
N ALA A 105 2.82 11.90 -10.72
CA ALA A 105 2.40 12.27 -12.07
C ALA A 105 2.03 11.01 -12.87
N PRO A 106 1.00 11.07 -13.73
CA PRO A 106 0.68 9.94 -14.61
C PRO A 106 1.87 9.58 -15.50
N VAL A 107 2.25 8.31 -15.51
CA VAL A 107 3.35 7.77 -16.31
C VAL A 107 2.88 6.58 -17.16
N LEU A 108 3.53 6.36 -18.28
CA LEU A 108 3.36 5.15 -19.08
C LEU A 108 4.39 4.11 -18.61
N GLY A 109 3.92 3.03 -18.01
CA GLY A 109 4.76 1.95 -17.50
C GLY A 109 4.53 0.62 -18.19
N ARG A 110 5.46 -0.32 -18.04
CA ARG A 110 5.28 -1.72 -18.40
C ARG A 110 4.84 -2.51 -17.17
N ILE A 111 3.82 -3.34 -17.33
CA ILE A 111 3.27 -4.18 -16.27
C ILE A 111 3.35 -5.63 -16.74
N ASN A 112 4.43 -6.31 -16.44
CA ASN A 112 4.62 -7.74 -16.70
C ASN A 112 5.87 -8.26 -15.97
N LEU A 113 6.00 -9.58 -15.86
CA LEU A 113 7.14 -10.23 -15.21
C LEU A 113 8.49 -10.02 -15.95
N GLY A 114 8.47 -9.59 -17.20
CA GLY A 114 9.68 -9.25 -17.97
C GLY A 114 10.39 -7.97 -17.49
N VAL A 115 9.94 -7.35 -16.40
CA VAL A 115 10.67 -6.27 -15.69
C VAL A 115 11.79 -6.82 -14.79
N LEU A 116 11.77 -8.13 -14.49
CA LEU A 116 12.84 -8.80 -13.77
C LEU A 116 14.08 -8.90 -14.67
N LYS A 117 15.28 -8.80 -14.11
CA LYS A 117 16.54 -8.74 -14.82
C LYS A 117 17.45 -9.89 -14.40
N GLU A 118 17.94 -10.65 -15.34
CA GLU A 118 18.76 -11.84 -15.09
C GLU A 118 20.09 -11.52 -14.39
N SER A 119 20.66 -10.34 -14.63
CA SER A 119 21.96 -9.95 -14.09
C SER A 119 21.91 -9.14 -12.79
N GLU A 120 20.73 -8.79 -12.31
CA GLU A 120 20.56 -7.99 -11.09
C GLU A 120 19.84 -8.79 -10.02
N VAL A 121 20.03 -8.41 -8.75
CA VAL A 121 19.23 -8.93 -7.63
C VAL A 121 17.82 -8.37 -7.74
N ASN A 122 16.83 -9.22 -7.94
CA ASN A 122 15.45 -8.83 -8.16
C ASN A 122 14.65 -8.84 -6.87
N LEU A 123 14.16 -7.66 -6.48
CA LEU A 123 13.25 -7.47 -5.36
C LEU A 123 11.87 -7.06 -5.86
N ILE A 124 10.84 -7.65 -5.30
CA ILE A 124 9.46 -7.17 -5.47
C ILE A 124 8.95 -6.66 -4.12
N ILE A 125 8.49 -5.40 -4.09
CA ILE A 125 7.68 -4.89 -2.98
C ILE A 125 6.19 -5.12 -3.29
N HIS A 126 5.49 -5.75 -2.36
CA HIS A 126 4.10 -6.16 -2.53
C HIS A 126 3.27 -5.81 -1.31
N GLY A 127 2.27 -4.97 -1.49
CA GLY A 127 1.33 -4.60 -0.45
C GLY A 127 0.89 -3.14 -0.50
N HIS A 128 0.80 -2.48 0.69
CA HIS A 128 0.14 -1.19 0.85
C HIS A 128 0.84 -0.25 1.87
N GLU A 129 2.09 -0.56 2.29
CA GLU A 129 2.85 0.32 3.18
C GLU A 129 3.70 1.31 2.37
N PRO A 130 3.28 2.60 2.27
CA PRO A 130 3.93 3.56 1.39
C PRO A 130 5.33 3.96 1.87
N GLN A 131 5.56 4.10 3.17
CA GLN A 131 6.86 4.52 3.68
C GLN A 131 7.94 3.45 3.49
N LEU A 132 7.60 2.18 3.67
CA LEU A 132 8.51 1.08 3.36
C LEU A 132 8.88 1.09 1.86
N ALA A 133 7.89 1.24 0.98
CA ALA A 133 8.11 1.27 -0.47
C ALA A 133 9.02 2.44 -0.89
N GLU A 134 8.79 3.64 -0.36
CA GLU A 134 9.63 4.81 -0.60
C GLU A 134 11.06 4.59 -0.12
N MET A 135 11.23 4.00 1.07
CA MET A 135 12.56 3.71 1.60
C MET A 135 13.29 2.64 0.78
N LEU A 136 12.61 1.59 0.33
CA LEU A 136 13.20 0.60 -0.57
C LEU A 136 13.60 1.21 -1.92
N ALA A 137 12.77 2.12 -2.47
CA ALA A 137 13.10 2.83 -3.71
C ALA A 137 14.41 3.64 -3.58
N VAL A 138 14.63 4.28 -2.43
CA VAL A 138 15.86 5.03 -2.16
C VAL A 138 17.05 4.09 -1.89
N VAL A 139 16.87 3.15 -0.98
CA VAL A 139 17.96 2.27 -0.49
C VAL A 139 18.50 1.35 -1.58
N THR A 140 17.67 0.83 -2.47
CA THR A 140 18.15 0.00 -3.60
C THR A 140 19.07 0.76 -4.56
N GLN A 141 19.04 2.09 -4.55
CA GLN A 141 19.92 2.93 -5.36
C GLN A 141 21.15 3.45 -4.59
N GLU A 142 21.29 3.15 -3.30
CA GLU A 142 22.46 3.53 -2.53
C GLU A 142 23.73 2.84 -3.09
N PRO A 143 24.84 3.59 -3.29
CA PRO A 143 26.08 3.00 -3.79
C PRO A 143 26.57 1.79 -2.99
N GLU A 144 26.36 1.80 -1.68
CA GLU A 144 26.73 0.71 -0.79
C GLU A 144 25.97 -0.58 -1.13
N MET A 145 24.67 -0.50 -1.40
CA MET A 145 23.86 -1.67 -1.76
C MET A 145 24.22 -2.20 -3.14
N ILE A 146 24.46 -1.30 -4.09
CA ILE A 146 24.90 -1.68 -5.43
C ILE A 146 26.27 -2.39 -5.39
N GLU A 147 27.24 -1.84 -4.67
CA GLU A 147 28.56 -2.47 -4.52
C GLU A 147 28.48 -3.80 -3.75
N TYR A 148 27.57 -3.89 -2.79
CA TYR A 148 27.33 -5.16 -2.09
C TYR A 148 26.76 -6.22 -3.05
N ALA A 149 25.77 -5.89 -3.87
CA ALA A 149 25.26 -6.79 -4.89
C ALA A 149 26.36 -7.23 -5.88
N LYS A 150 27.21 -6.30 -6.34
CA LYS A 150 28.37 -6.62 -7.18
C LYS A 150 29.36 -7.57 -6.51
N SER A 151 29.60 -7.42 -5.22
CA SER A 151 30.47 -8.33 -4.47
C SER A 151 29.94 -9.76 -4.42
N LYS A 152 28.63 -9.96 -4.62
CA LYS A 152 27.98 -11.27 -4.71
C LYS A 152 27.81 -11.78 -6.15
N GLY A 153 28.24 -11.00 -7.15
CA GLY A 153 28.25 -11.40 -8.56
C GLY A 153 27.10 -10.84 -9.41
N ALA A 154 26.24 -10.01 -8.84
CA ALA A 154 25.18 -9.31 -9.58
C ALA A 154 25.67 -7.96 -10.13
N GLU A 155 25.02 -7.41 -11.15
CA GLU A 155 25.37 -6.09 -11.71
C GLU A 155 24.79 -4.92 -10.89
N GLY A 156 23.73 -5.18 -10.11
CA GLY A 156 23.04 -4.20 -9.29
C GLY A 156 21.83 -4.78 -8.57
N VAL A 157 20.93 -3.90 -8.17
CA VAL A 157 19.68 -4.24 -7.50
C VAL A 157 18.51 -3.70 -8.31
N ASN A 158 17.61 -4.57 -8.72
CA ASN A 158 16.40 -4.25 -9.48
C ASN A 158 15.20 -4.32 -8.56
N LEU A 159 14.58 -3.17 -8.29
CA LEU A 159 13.32 -3.10 -7.56
C LEU A 159 12.16 -3.05 -8.55
N ALA A 160 11.19 -3.92 -8.38
CA ALA A 160 9.91 -3.89 -9.07
C ALA A 160 8.77 -3.86 -8.05
N GLY A 161 7.61 -3.40 -8.44
CA GLY A 161 6.46 -3.31 -7.57
C GLY A 161 5.37 -4.30 -7.93
N MET A 162 4.51 -4.60 -6.93
CA MET A 162 3.30 -5.39 -7.09
C MET A 162 2.16 -4.79 -6.28
N CYS A 163 0.94 -4.78 -6.83
CA CYS A 163 -0.26 -4.18 -6.22
C CYS A 163 -0.22 -2.65 -6.04
N CYS A 164 -0.85 -2.13 -4.97
CA CYS A 164 -1.12 -0.69 -4.86
C CYS A 164 0.13 0.15 -4.58
N THR A 165 1.00 -0.29 -3.68
CA THR A 165 2.27 0.39 -3.38
C THR A 165 3.13 0.57 -4.64
N ALA A 166 3.12 -0.44 -5.53
CA ALA A 166 3.83 -0.39 -6.79
C ALA A 166 3.36 0.75 -7.72
N ASN A 167 2.06 1.03 -7.75
CA ASN A 167 1.55 2.13 -8.57
C ASN A 167 2.08 3.48 -8.10
N GLU A 168 2.22 3.68 -6.79
CA GLU A 168 2.74 4.91 -6.22
C GLU A 168 4.23 5.09 -6.53
N ILE A 169 5.06 4.09 -6.28
CA ILE A 169 6.50 4.16 -6.56
C ILE A 169 6.80 4.22 -8.05
N LEU A 170 5.94 3.62 -8.92
CA LEU A 170 6.04 3.82 -10.37
C LEU A 170 5.88 5.30 -10.73
N MET A 171 4.83 5.94 -10.20
CA MET A 171 4.51 7.32 -10.55
C MET A 171 5.49 8.33 -9.94
N ARG A 172 6.11 8.02 -8.79
CA ARG A 172 7.09 8.91 -8.14
C ARG A 172 8.52 8.67 -8.63
N HIS A 173 8.92 7.40 -8.79
CA HIS A 173 10.31 7.00 -9.03
C HIS A 173 10.54 6.29 -10.36
N GLY A 174 9.49 6.01 -11.13
CA GLY A 174 9.60 5.28 -12.40
C GLY A 174 9.93 3.80 -12.23
N ILE A 175 9.68 3.22 -11.06
CA ILE A 175 9.93 1.81 -10.78
C ILE A 175 8.85 0.96 -11.47
N PRO A 176 9.24 -0.10 -12.23
CA PRO A 176 8.28 -0.87 -13.00
C PRO A 176 7.41 -1.78 -12.13
N LEU A 177 6.21 -2.13 -12.64
CA LEU A 177 5.34 -3.10 -12.00
C LEU A 177 5.52 -4.50 -12.61
N ALA A 178 5.73 -5.49 -11.73
CA ALA A 178 5.76 -6.90 -12.12
C ALA A 178 4.35 -7.48 -12.37
N GLY A 179 3.34 -6.95 -11.67
CA GLY A 179 1.96 -7.40 -11.80
C GLY A 179 1.08 -6.97 -10.62
N ASN A 180 -0.02 -7.70 -10.43
CA ASN A 180 -0.89 -7.56 -9.27
C ASN A 180 -0.91 -8.86 -8.43
N PHE A 181 -1.78 -8.93 -7.43
CA PHE A 181 -1.85 -10.10 -6.54
C PHE A 181 -2.13 -11.43 -7.25
N LEU A 182 -2.68 -11.44 -8.46
CA LEU A 182 -2.89 -12.66 -9.24
C LEU A 182 -1.60 -13.21 -9.88
N GLN A 183 -0.53 -12.43 -9.93
CA GLN A 183 0.76 -12.82 -10.49
C GLN A 183 1.84 -13.06 -9.44
N GLN A 184 1.52 -12.98 -8.13
CA GLN A 184 2.55 -13.04 -7.09
C GLN A 184 3.29 -14.38 -7.06
N GLU A 185 2.58 -15.52 -7.18
CA GLU A 185 3.23 -16.83 -7.28
C GLU A 185 3.99 -17.00 -8.60
N LEU A 186 3.44 -16.45 -9.69
CA LEU A 186 4.11 -16.51 -11.00
C LEU A 186 5.44 -15.77 -10.99
N ALA A 187 5.58 -14.68 -10.22
CA ALA A 187 6.85 -14.00 -10.07
C ALA A 187 7.92 -14.92 -9.47
N ILE A 188 7.58 -15.69 -8.44
CA ILE A 188 8.47 -16.70 -7.84
C ILE A 188 8.80 -17.80 -8.84
N VAL A 189 7.80 -18.32 -9.55
CA VAL A 189 7.93 -19.42 -10.53
C VAL A 189 8.81 -19.05 -11.72
N THR A 190 9.03 -17.75 -12.01
CA THR A 190 10.01 -17.35 -13.03
C THR A 190 11.42 -17.86 -12.72
N GLY A 191 11.74 -18.10 -11.45
CA GLY A 191 13.09 -18.43 -11.01
C GLY A 191 14.09 -17.27 -11.09
N ALA A 192 13.62 -16.05 -11.38
CA ALA A 192 14.46 -14.85 -11.46
C ALA A 192 14.28 -13.92 -10.26
N LEU A 193 13.37 -14.23 -9.34
CA LEU A 193 13.07 -13.39 -8.19
C LEU A 193 13.89 -13.83 -6.97
N ASP A 194 14.70 -12.92 -6.43
CA ASP A 194 15.53 -13.19 -5.25
C ASP A 194 14.75 -12.94 -3.95
N ALA A 195 13.97 -11.86 -3.87
CA ALA A 195 13.13 -11.61 -2.71
C ALA A 195 11.78 -10.97 -3.07
N ILE A 196 10.73 -11.37 -2.33
CA ILE A 196 9.46 -10.66 -2.30
C ILE A 196 9.23 -10.14 -0.88
N ILE A 197 9.12 -8.81 -0.78
CA ILE A 197 8.85 -8.12 0.47
C ILE A 197 7.35 -7.89 0.55
N VAL A 198 6.72 -8.42 1.58
CA VAL A 198 5.27 -8.34 1.76
C VAL A 198 4.94 -7.58 3.04
N ASP A 199 4.13 -6.54 2.92
CA ASP A 199 3.72 -5.70 4.04
C ASP A 199 2.30 -6.07 4.53
N VAL A 200 1.25 -5.43 4.02
CA VAL A 200 -0.14 -5.71 4.39
C VAL A 200 -1.04 -5.77 3.16
N GLN A 201 -2.15 -6.50 3.25
CA GLN A 201 -3.22 -6.64 2.25
C GLN A 201 -2.78 -7.29 0.92
N CYS A 202 -3.71 -7.94 0.27
CA CYS A 202 -3.55 -8.60 -1.03
C CYS A 202 -2.44 -9.67 -1.08
N ILE A 203 -2.00 -10.18 0.07
CA ILE A 203 -0.92 -11.16 0.18
C ILE A 203 -1.53 -12.56 0.28
N MET A 204 -1.09 -13.47 -0.58
CA MET A 204 -1.48 -14.88 -0.53
C MET A 204 -0.51 -15.64 0.37
N GLN A 205 -1.02 -16.27 1.41
CA GLN A 205 -0.20 -17.01 2.37
C GLN A 205 0.61 -18.15 1.72
N GLY A 206 0.08 -18.73 0.65
CA GLY A 206 0.77 -19.77 -0.12
C GLY A 206 2.08 -19.35 -0.79
N LEU A 207 2.45 -18.04 -0.78
CA LEU A 207 3.75 -17.58 -1.29
C LEU A 207 4.92 -18.25 -0.61
N ALA A 208 4.84 -18.46 0.71
CA ALA A 208 5.92 -19.11 1.46
C ALA A 208 6.11 -20.58 1.03
N ASP A 209 5.01 -21.29 0.75
CA ASP A 209 5.07 -22.67 0.28
C ASP A 209 5.67 -22.77 -1.13
N VAL A 210 5.26 -21.87 -2.04
CA VAL A 210 5.82 -21.82 -3.40
C VAL A 210 7.30 -21.47 -3.35
N ALA A 211 7.68 -20.49 -2.53
CA ALA A 211 9.07 -20.03 -2.40
C ALA A 211 10.03 -21.13 -1.92
N GLN A 212 9.56 -22.13 -1.15
CA GLN A 212 10.37 -23.27 -0.72
C GLN A 212 10.89 -24.12 -1.90
N CYS A 213 10.24 -24.06 -3.06
CA CYS A 213 10.68 -24.76 -4.25
C CYS A 213 11.69 -23.95 -5.09
N TYR A 214 12.00 -22.73 -4.70
CA TYR A 214 12.87 -21.80 -5.43
C TYR A 214 13.87 -21.16 -4.45
N HIS A 215 14.77 -20.32 -4.97
CA HIS A 215 15.69 -19.56 -4.12
C HIS A 215 15.07 -18.28 -3.54
N THR A 216 13.87 -17.91 -3.99
CA THR A 216 13.17 -16.67 -3.58
C THR A 216 12.96 -16.62 -2.08
N ARG A 217 13.39 -15.53 -1.46
CA ARG A 217 13.13 -15.25 -0.05
C ARG A 217 11.84 -14.44 0.13
N VAL A 218 10.90 -14.96 0.89
CA VAL A 218 9.72 -14.18 1.31
C VAL A 218 10.05 -13.47 2.61
N ILE A 219 9.87 -12.15 2.65
CA ILE A 219 10.15 -11.29 3.81
C ILE A 219 8.87 -10.55 4.19
N THR A 220 8.30 -10.87 5.33
CA THR A 220 7.14 -10.16 5.90
C THR A 220 7.60 -9.01 6.79
N THR A 221 6.86 -7.90 6.79
CA THR A 221 7.27 -6.67 7.49
C THR A 221 6.24 -6.15 8.49
N ASP A 222 5.06 -6.74 8.55
CA ASP A 222 4.00 -6.39 9.50
C ASP A 222 3.52 -7.65 10.24
N ALA A 223 3.39 -7.57 11.56
CA ALA A 223 2.94 -8.68 12.39
C ALA A 223 1.55 -9.22 11.97
N ARG A 224 0.67 -8.35 11.42
CA ARG A 224 -0.67 -8.75 10.93
C ARG A 224 -0.62 -9.58 9.66
N ALA A 225 0.45 -9.47 8.90
CA ALA A 225 0.68 -10.20 7.65
C ALA A 225 1.82 -11.22 7.76
N HIS A 226 2.21 -11.60 8.97
CA HIS A 226 3.22 -12.63 9.20
C HIS A 226 2.78 -13.97 8.60
N ILE A 227 3.68 -14.59 7.83
CA ILE A 227 3.45 -15.88 7.18
C ILE A 227 4.43 -16.90 7.79
N GLU A 228 3.92 -18.04 8.24
CA GLU A 228 4.74 -19.13 8.74
C GLU A 228 5.70 -19.63 7.64
N GLY A 229 6.96 -19.81 8.00
CA GLY A 229 8.01 -20.20 7.05
C GLY A 229 8.68 -19.06 6.29
N ALA A 230 8.14 -17.84 6.33
CA ALA A 230 8.77 -16.66 5.78
C ALA A 230 9.73 -16.00 6.79
N ALA A 231 10.73 -15.29 6.29
CA ALA A 231 11.54 -14.40 7.12
C ALA A 231 10.67 -13.23 7.59
N HIS A 232 10.92 -12.72 8.80
CA HIS A 232 10.20 -11.56 9.32
C HIS A 232 11.17 -10.45 9.75
N VAL A 233 10.88 -9.24 9.30
CA VAL A 233 11.60 -8.01 9.69
C VAL A 233 10.54 -6.96 9.97
N GLU A 234 10.16 -6.78 11.23
CA GLU A 234 9.16 -5.79 11.63
C GLU A 234 9.56 -4.41 11.13
N PHE A 235 8.65 -3.74 10.45
CA PHE A 235 8.85 -2.38 9.98
C PHE A 235 8.50 -1.37 11.08
N ASP A 236 9.45 -0.48 11.36
CA ASP A 236 9.30 0.64 12.29
C ASP A 236 9.60 1.93 11.54
N GLU A 237 8.62 2.80 11.45
CA GLU A 237 8.69 4.05 10.70
C GLU A 237 9.79 4.98 11.23
N HIS A 238 10.14 4.90 12.52
CA HIS A 238 11.20 5.71 13.12
C HIS A 238 12.60 5.27 12.68
N ASN A 239 12.75 4.02 12.23
CA ASN A 239 14.01 3.44 11.78
C ASN A 239 13.94 2.96 10.32
N ALA A 240 13.03 3.51 9.54
CA ALA A 240 12.70 3.04 8.20
C ALA A 240 13.92 2.86 7.25
N PRO A 241 14.90 3.79 7.17
CA PRO A 241 16.07 3.61 6.30
C PRO A 241 16.93 2.40 6.70
N GLU A 242 17.16 2.19 8.00
CA GLU A 242 17.99 1.07 8.49
C GLU A 242 17.30 -0.27 8.25
N ILE A 243 15.98 -0.33 8.45
CA ILE A 243 15.19 -1.53 8.18
C ILE A 243 15.18 -1.83 6.69
N ALA A 244 15.01 -0.83 5.82
CA ALA A 244 15.08 -1.01 4.39
C ALA A 244 16.46 -1.55 3.95
N ARG A 245 17.58 -1.01 4.50
CA ARG A 245 18.94 -1.53 4.22
C ARG A 245 19.08 -2.99 4.68
N LYS A 246 18.55 -3.33 5.86
CA LYS A 246 18.55 -4.72 6.34
C LYS A 246 17.82 -5.64 5.38
N ILE A 247 16.63 -5.24 4.92
CA ILE A 247 15.82 -6.01 3.97
C ILE A 247 16.56 -6.20 2.64
N VAL A 248 17.12 -5.12 2.08
CA VAL A 248 17.87 -5.19 0.81
C VAL A 248 19.11 -6.08 0.94
N ARG A 249 19.86 -5.99 2.05
CA ARG A 249 20.99 -6.90 2.32
C ARG A 249 20.55 -8.36 2.38
N MET A 250 19.44 -8.65 3.07
CA MET A 250 18.89 -10.00 3.14
C MET A 250 18.48 -10.55 1.78
N ALA A 251 18.08 -9.68 0.86
CA ALA A 251 17.74 -10.08 -0.51
C ALA A 251 18.99 -10.33 -1.38
N ILE A 252 20.08 -9.62 -1.11
CA ILE A 252 21.36 -9.78 -1.80
C ILE A 252 22.11 -11.04 -1.33
N ASP A 253 21.98 -11.44 -0.06
CA ASP A 253 22.61 -12.63 0.53
C ASP A 253 22.00 -13.96 0.08
#